data_534ea9e80990b46a1309a31c91de9f09
#
_entry.id   534ea9e80990b46a1309a31c91de9f09
#
_cell.length_a   1.000
_cell.length_b   1.000
_cell.length_c   1.000
_cell.angle_alpha   90.00
_cell.angle_beta   90.00
_cell.angle_gamma   90.00
#
_symmetry.space_group_name_H-M   'P 1'
#
loop_
_entity.id
_entity.type
_entity.pdbx_description
1 polymer ?
#
loop_
_entity_poly.entity_id
_entity_poly.type
_entity_poly.pdbx_seq_one_letter_code
_entity_poly.pdbx_strand_id
1 'polypeptide(L)'
;MKRFLCIVLSLCVLLSCTVIFSGCNNKASENWPVTVGDVTIDKEPENIVVLNDVFADIISYIGYDIKMVGRSEECDQEFLHVVPTMGKGAAPDTAAITAAKTDLVIADNTLSADAMSAIESGGAKVITFDIPTTSDALKELYTNLGTVLGGKTAGKEKGEKGYEGLLEMLSTMNTATSNVVQTVAYIYLDENNQLCTFVKGSLEYQFFNYNGNSNVFANQAAPAINLDELKLGSPNFIFYDNDKDLAALKADQSLAGVNALESNHTCQIPKKSFFRYGKSAEQAIFDILNYIEKTTKGTPDSATRDYSVPATTAETTAAAPAATEAPAANSAAPAGASSQNDSGEINYTVEG
;
A
#
# COMPACT_ATOMS: atom_id res chain seq x y z
N MET A 1 -34.60 59.30 24.45
CA MET A 1 -35.02 58.17 23.56
C MET A 1 -33.85 57.56 22.74
N LYS A 2 -33.03 58.33 22.02
CA LYS A 2 -31.94 57.75 21.17
C LYS A 2 -30.90 56.99 21.95
N ARG A 3 -30.52 57.37 23.18
CA ARG A 3 -29.54 56.63 24.01
C ARG A 3 -30.07 55.33 24.58
N PHE A 4 -31.38 55.22 24.82
CA PHE A 4 -32.02 53.99 25.30
C PHE A 4 -32.14 52.97 24.18
N LEU A 5 -32.41 53.42 22.94
CA LEU A 5 -32.48 52.57 21.76
C LEU A 5 -31.11 51.92 21.44
N CYS A 6 -30.00 52.66 21.61
CA CYS A 6 -28.65 52.11 21.38
C CYS A 6 -28.26 51.07 22.42
N ILE A 7 -28.68 51.22 23.68
CA ILE A 7 -28.40 50.25 24.75
C ILE A 7 -29.19 48.94 24.53
N VAL A 8 -30.44 49.04 24.10
CA VAL A 8 -31.28 47.86 23.79
C VAL A 8 -30.75 47.13 22.54
N LEU A 9 -30.30 47.86 21.51
CA LEU A 9 -29.71 47.26 20.30
C LEU A 9 -28.36 46.57 20.60
N SER A 10 -27.54 47.18 21.47
CA SER A 10 -26.27 46.55 21.90
C SER A 10 -26.48 45.30 22.75
N LEU A 11 -27.52 45.26 23.57
CA LEU A 11 -27.87 44.10 24.40
C LEU A 11 -28.42 42.93 23.55
N CYS A 12 -29.19 43.22 22.48
CA CYS A 12 -29.67 42.22 21.55
C CYS A 12 -28.54 41.56 20.72
N VAL A 13 -27.50 42.34 20.35
CA VAL A 13 -26.33 41.80 19.63
C VAL A 13 -25.46 40.91 20.55
N LEU A 14 -25.34 41.26 21.83
CA LEU A 14 -24.62 40.43 22.80
C LEU A 14 -25.37 39.12 23.15
N LEU A 15 -26.71 39.13 23.16
CA LEU A 15 -27.50 37.91 23.39
C LEU A 15 -27.53 36.96 22.17
N SER A 16 -27.37 37.49 20.95
CA SER A 16 -27.37 36.67 19.73
C SER A 16 -26.03 35.93 19.51
N CYS A 17 -24.93 36.34 20.12
CA CYS A 17 -23.63 35.67 20.02
C CYS A 17 -23.48 34.44 20.92
N THR A 18 -24.35 34.22 21.90
CA THR A 18 -24.25 33.10 22.83
C THR A 18 -24.97 31.81 22.38
N VAL A 19 -25.75 31.85 21.30
CA VAL A 19 -26.57 30.72 20.83
C VAL A 19 -25.87 29.91 19.72
N ILE A 20 -24.74 30.41 19.15
CA ILE A 20 -24.08 29.74 18.01
C ILE A 20 -23.06 28.68 18.44
N PHE A 21 -22.67 28.61 19.72
CA PHE A 21 -21.66 27.67 20.19
C PHE A 21 -22.20 26.32 20.71
N SER A 22 -23.52 26.12 20.76
CA SER A 22 -24.10 24.87 21.31
C SER A 22 -24.51 23.82 20.25
N GLY A 23 -24.31 24.11 18.96
CA GLY A 23 -24.81 23.24 17.89
C GLY A 23 -23.83 22.24 17.26
N CYS A 24 -22.52 22.32 17.55
CA CYS A 24 -21.54 21.50 16.86
C CYS A 24 -21.01 20.27 17.64
N ASN A 25 -21.40 20.09 18.91
CA ASN A 25 -20.72 19.08 19.76
C ASN A 25 -21.44 17.74 19.90
N ASN A 26 -22.70 17.61 19.45
CA ASN A 26 -23.44 16.35 19.66
C ASN A 26 -23.30 15.34 18.53
N LYS A 27 -22.94 15.77 17.30
CA LYS A 27 -22.75 14.83 16.18
C LYS A 27 -21.43 14.06 16.26
N ALA A 28 -20.38 14.66 16.83
CA ALA A 28 -19.10 13.98 16.98
C ALA A 28 -19.18 12.84 18.02
N SER A 29 -19.99 13.01 19.10
CA SER A 29 -20.16 12.00 20.13
C SER A 29 -21.03 10.81 19.71
N GLU A 30 -21.85 10.93 18.67
CA GLU A 30 -22.64 9.83 18.11
C GLU A 30 -21.83 8.92 17.20
N ASN A 31 -20.76 9.42 16.59
CA ASN A 31 -19.88 8.63 15.72
C ASN A 31 -18.81 7.80 16.47
N TRP A 32 -18.56 8.13 17.73
CA TRP A 32 -17.55 7.47 18.57
C TRP A 32 -18.19 7.02 19.91
N PRO A 33 -17.64 5.99 20.60
CA PRO A 33 -16.54 5.12 20.16
C PRO A 33 -16.93 4.19 19.03
N VAL A 34 -15.96 3.67 18.28
CA VAL A 34 -16.11 2.58 17.32
C VAL A 34 -15.37 1.35 17.81
N THR A 35 -15.91 0.16 17.55
CA THR A 35 -15.24 -1.12 17.84
C THR A 35 -15.15 -1.91 16.56
N VAL A 36 -13.94 -2.35 16.22
CA VAL A 36 -13.66 -3.22 15.07
C VAL A 36 -12.77 -4.35 15.59
N GLY A 37 -13.22 -5.59 15.42
CA GLY A 37 -12.66 -6.73 16.13
C GLY A 37 -12.73 -6.50 17.64
N ASP A 38 -11.61 -6.70 18.33
CA ASP A 38 -11.49 -6.52 19.78
C ASP A 38 -10.99 -5.10 20.18
N VAL A 39 -10.77 -4.22 19.19
CA VAL A 39 -10.18 -2.87 19.44
C VAL A 39 -11.28 -1.81 19.43
N THR A 40 -11.34 -1.02 20.51
CA THR A 40 -12.22 0.13 20.62
C THR A 40 -11.43 1.43 20.47
N ILE A 41 -11.84 2.26 19.50
CA ILE A 41 -11.32 3.60 19.24
C ILE A 41 -12.31 4.61 19.84
N ASP A 42 -11.89 5.36 20.84
CA ASP A 42 -12.79 6.21 21.65
C ASP A 42 -13.11 7.55 20.96
N LYS A 43 -12.24 8.03 20.10
CA LYS A 43 -12.34 9.30 19.37
C LYS A 43 -11.69 9.18 18.00
N GLU A 44 -11.95 10.14 17.13
CA GLU A 44 -11.32 10.22 15.82
C GLU A 44 -9.79 10.29 15.94
N PRO A 45 -9.02 9.37 15.30
CA PRO A 45 -7.58 9.45 15.25
C PRO A 45 -7.13 10.64 14.37
N GLU A 46 -6.15 11.41 14.84
CA GLU A 46 -5.56 12.52 14.10
C GLU A 46 -4.22 12.14 13.47
N ASN A 47 -3.42 11.34 14.20
CA ASN A 47 -2.08 10.89 13.80
C ASN A 47 -2.07 9.37 13.67
N ILE A 48 -2.00 8.85 12.45
CA ILE A 48 -1.93 7.41 12.22
C ILE A 48 -0.59 6.98 11.65
N VAL A 49 -0.15 5.79 12.04
CA VAL A 49 0.97 5.09 11.40
C VAL A 49 0.43 3.83 10.73
N VAL A 50 0.82 3.60 9.48
CA VAL A 50 0.36 2.45 8.70
C VAL A 50 1.55 1.56 8.36
N LEU A 51 1.52 0.33 8.84
CA LEU A 51 2.64 -0.62 8.75
C LEU A 51 2.47 -1.68 7.65
N ASN A 52 1.46 -1.51 6.79
CA ASN A 52 1.22 -2.42 5.66
C ASN A 52 0.83 -1.62 4.41
N ASP A 53 1.40 -1.97 3.27
CA ASP A 53 1.24 -1.24 2.01
C ASP A 53 -0.15 -1.38 1.37
N VAL A 54 -0.86 -2.49 1.58
CA VAL A 54 -2.26 -2.68 1.17
C VAL A 54 -3.15 -1.68 1.89
N PHE A 55 -3.00 -1.58 3.22
CA PHE A 55 -3.82 -0.69 4.03
C PHE A 55 -3.50 0.78 3.73
N ALA A 56 -2.21 1.12 3.53
CA ALA A 56 -1.80 2.47 3.16
C ALA A 56 -2.39 2.90 1.80
N ASP A 57 -2.47 1.99 0.85
CA ASP A 57 -3.05 2.22 -0.47
C ASP A 57 -4.56 2.48 -0.39
N ILE A 58 -5.29 1.62 0.34
CA ILE A 58 -6.73 1.77 0.56
C ILE A 58 -7.05 3.05 1.33
N ILE A 59 -6.31 3.34 2.43
CA ILE A 59 -6.48 4.55 3.24
C ILE A 59 -6.29 5.80 2.37
N SER A 60 -5.29 5.77 1.48
CA SER A 60 -5.06 6.87 0.53
C SER A 60 -6.16 6.97 -0.51
N TYR A 61 -6.69 5.84 -0.97
CA TYR A 61 -7.81 5.81 -1.92
C TYR A 61 -9.09 6.42 -1.33
N ILE A 62 -9.42 6.06 -0.10
CA ILE A 62 -10.58 6.63 0.60
C ILE A 62 -10.30 8.02 1.22
N GLY A 63 -9.12 8.62 0.97
CA GLY A 63 -8.79 10.02 1.31
C GLY A 63 -8.65 10.26 2.81
N TYR A 64 -7.94 9.38 3.53
CA TYR A 64 -7.48 9.57 4.89
C TYR A 64 -5.95 9.64 5.01
N ASP A 65 -5.24 9.70 3.89
CA ASP A 65 -3.78 9.81 3.81
C ASP A 65 -3.22 11.04 4.53
N ILE A 66 -3.98 12.13 4.59
CA ILE A 66 -3.61 13.35 5.35
C ILE A 66 -3.36 13.09 6.85
N LYS A 67 -3.91 12.01 7.39
CA LYS A 67 -3.69 11.62 8.80
C LYS A 67 -2.43 10.79 9.01
N MET A 68 -1.77 10.32 7.94
CA MET A 68 -0.57 9.49 8.06
C MET A 68 0.64 10.33 8.47
N VAL A 69 1.11 10.10 9.69
CA VAL A 69 2.36 10.69 10.22
C VAL A 69 3.54 9.74 10.09
N GLY A 70 3.30 8.49 9.70
CA GLY A 70 4.33 7.47 9.48
C GLY A 70 3.83 6.27 8.69
N ARG A 71 4.75 5.59 8.03
CA ARG A 71 4.51 4.39 7.23
C ARG A 71 5.63 3.38 7.37
N SER A 72 5.38 2.11 7.02
CA SER A 72 6.49 1.14 6.89
C SER A 72 7.32 1.37 5.63
N GLU A 73 8.50 0.76 5.57
CA GLU A 73 9.37 0.79 4.38
C GLU A 73 8.71 0.13 3.16
N GLU A 74 7.85 -0.86 3.39
CA GLU A 74 7.12 -1.59 2.34
C GLU A 74 6.04 -0.71 1.66
N CYS A 75 5.58 0.35 2.33
CA CYS A 75 4.66 1.34 1.75
C CYS A 75 5.42 2.28 0.81
N ASP A 76 5.93 1.76 -0.29
CA ASP A 76 6.81 2.47 -1.23
C ASP A 76 6.06 3.17 -2.39
N GLN A 77 4.75 3.33 -2.25
CA GLN A 77 3.93 4.08 -3.21
C GLN A 77 4.47 5.53 -3.35
N GLU A 78 4.62 5.99 -4.59
CA GLU A 78 5.18 7.33 -4.87
C GLU A 78 4.46 8.46 -4.13
N PHE A 79 3.12 8.36 -4.05
CA PHE A 79 2.32 9.37 -3.36
C PHE A 79 2.48 9.35 -1.81
N LEU A 80 3.14 8.34 -1.25
CA LEU A 80 3.48 8.25 0.17
C LEU A 80 4.92 8.65 0.50
N HIS A 81 5.75 9.01 -0.47
CA HIS A 81 7.16 9.33 -0.22
C HIS A 81 7.38 10.53 0.71
N VAL A 82 6.38 11.40 0.85
CA VAL A 82 6.40 12.53 1.79
C VAL A 82 6.14 12.11 3.25
N VAL A 83 5.61 10.90 3.46
CA VAL A 83 5.33 10.36 4.80
C VAL A 83 6.59 9.67 5.33
N PRO A 84 7.09 10.02 6.54
CA PRO A 84 8.28 9.40 7.11
C PRO A 84 8.15 7.88 7.28
N THR A 85 9.25 7.15 7.07
CA THR A 85 9.29 5.71 7.35
C THR A 85 9.50 5.46 8.86
N MET A 86 8.81 4.44 9.37
CA MET A 86 8.87 3.97 10.76
C MET A 86 9.44 2.53 10.83
N GLY A 87 10.43 2.22 9.99
CA GLY A 87 11.01 0.88 9.88
C GLY A 87 10.15 -0.08 9.07
N LYS A 88 10.38 -1.38 9.23
CA LYS A 88 9.65 -2.45 8.54
C LYS A 88 8.33 -2.75 9.24
N GLY A 89 7.30 -3.16 8.49
CA GLY A 89 5.98 -3.46 9.02
C GLY A 89 6.00 -4.48 10.16
N ALA A 90 6.73 -5.58 10.00
CA ALA A 90 6.88 -6.62 11.02
C ALA A 90 7.82 -6.25 12.19
N ALA A 91 8.71 -5.25 12.01
CA ALA A 91 9.69 -4.80 12.99
C ALA A 91 9.82 -3.26 12.95
N PRO A 92 8.79 -2.52 13.37
CA PRO A 92 8.77 -1.07 13.29
C PRO A 92 9.66 -0.42 14.35
N ASP A 93 10.08 0.82 14.07
CA ASP A 93 10.71 1.70 15.06
C ASP A 93 9.66 2.26 16.04
N THR A 94 9.44 1.55 17.13
CA THR A 94 8.44 1.92 18.15
C THR A 94 8.76 3.25 18.85
N ALA A 95 10.03 3.65 18.90
CA ALA A 95 10.44 4.94 19.46
C ALA A 95 10.05 6.09 18.51
N ALA A 96 10.25 5.93 17.20
CA ALA A 96 9.82 6.89 16.21
C ALA A 96 8.28 7.04 16.17
N ILE A 97 7.54 5.93 16.28
CA ILE A 97 6.07 5.91 16.39
C ILE A 97 5.59 6.72 17.58
N THR A 98 6.21 6.52 18.75
CA THR A 98 5.89 7.27 19.97
C THR A 98 6.23 8.76 19.82
N ALA A 99 7.41 9.08 19.25
CA ALA A 99 7.84 10.46 19.02
C ALA A 99 6.91 11.23 18.06
N ALA A 100 6.29 10.53 17.11
CA ALA A 100 5.30 11.09 16.17
C ALA A 100 3.95 11.39 16.84
N LYS A 101 3.77 11.09 18.13
CA LYS A 101 2.50 11.24 18.89
C LYS A 101 1.33 10.53 18.20
N THR A 102 1.58 9.31 17.78
CA THR A 102 0.63 8.46 17.08
C THR A 102 -0.56 8.12 17.98
N ASP A 103 -1.78 8.27 17.46
CA ASP A 103 -3.01 7.85 18.13
C ASP A 103 -3.36 6.40 17.81
N LEU A 104 -3.13 5.99 16.56
CA LEU A 104 -3.52 4.68 16.04
C LEU A 104 -2.44 4.13 15.10
N VAL A 105 -2.04 2.89 15.34
CA VAL A 105 -1.21 2.10 14.43
C VAL A 105 -2.09 1.06 13.74
N ILE A 106 -2.02 1.00 12.42
CA ILE A 106 -2.73 0.02 11.58
C ILE A 106 -1.69 -0.91 10.97
N ALA A 107 -1.80 -2.20 11.26
CA ALA A 107 -0.83 -3.22 10.86
C ALA A 107 -1.54 -4.49 10.40
N ASP A 108 -0.80 -5.42 9.82
CA ASP A 108 -1.24 -6.79 9.61
C ASP A 108 -0.80 -7.71 10.77
N ASN A 109 -1.18 -8.97 10.69
CA ASN A 109 -0.91 -9.97 11.73
C ASN A 109 0.56 -10.43 11.79
N THR A 110 1.46 -9.84 11.00
CA THR A 110 2.92 -10.07 11.10
C THR A 110 3.57 -9.23 12.19
N LEU A 111 2.88 -8.20 12.71
CA LEU A 111 3.35 -7.39 13.82
C LEU A 111 3.47 -8.23 15.08
N SER A 112 4.68 -8.28 15.67
CA SER A 112 4.92 -9.09 16.87
C SER A 112 4.21 -8.55 18.10
N ALA A 113 3.85 -9.44 19.05
CA ALA A 113 3.23 -9.06 20.31
C ALA A 113 4.08 -8.09 21.13
N ASP A 114 5.41 -8.24 21.08
CA ASP A 114 6.35 -7.34 21.76
C ASP A 114 6.32 -5.93 21.16
N ALA A 115 6.31 -5.82 19.83
CA ALA A 115 6.20 -4.54 19.14
C ALA A 115 4.85 -3.87 19.42
N MET A 116 3.76 -4.65 19.38
CA MET A 116 2.41 -4.17 19.72
C MET A 116 2.38 -3.61 21.16
N SER A 117 2.88 -4.36 22.14
CA SER A 117 2.95 -3.92 23.53
C SER A 117 3.81 -2.66 23.73
N ALA A 118 4.93 -2.54 23.00
CA ALA A 118 5.77 -1.36 23.05
C ALA A 118 5.05 -0.11 22.48
N ILE A 119 4.34 -0.27 21.37
CA ILE A 119 3.55 0.81 20.75
C ILE A 119 2.43 1.27 21.69
N GLU A 120 1.69 0.33 22.28
CA GLU A 120 0.60 0.63 23.22
C GLU A 120 1.11 1.28 24.50
N SER A 121 2.29 0.86 25.01
CA SER A 121 2.96 1.51 26.12
C SER A 121 3.39 2.95 25.79
N GLY A 122 3.63 3.25 24.52
CA GLY A 122 3.87 4.60 23.99
C GLY A 122 2.63 5.46 23.86
N GLY A 123 1.43 4.91 24.12
CA GLY A 123 0.14 5.62 24.13
C GLY A 123 -0.70 5.51 22.86
N ALA A 124 -0.21 4.86 21.82
CA ALA A 124 -1.00 4.58 20.59
C ALA A 124 -1.85 3.33 20.77
N LYS A 125 -3.03 3.29 20.15
CA LYS A 125 -3.77 2.03 19.98
C LYS A 125 -3.23 1.28 18.77
N VAL A 126 -3.29 -0.05 18.80
CA VAL A 126 -2.91 -0.90 17.67
C VAL A 126 -4.14 -1.66 17.18
N ILE A 127 -4.37 -1.66 15.88
CA ILE A 127 -5.38 -2.52 15.24
C ILE A 127 -4.71 -3.29 14.10
N THR A 128 -5.01 -4.59 14.04
CA THR A 128 -4.52 -5.45 12.97
C THR A 128 -5.66 -5.96 12.09
N PHE A 129 -5.38 -6.12 10.81
CA PHE A 129 -6.28 -6.69 9.83
C PHE A 129 -5.59 -7.80 9.05
N ASP A 130 -6.37 -8.76 8.58
CA ASP A 130 -5.91 -9.74 7.60
C ASP A 130 -5.78 -9.11 6.21
N ILE A 131 -4.81 -9.60 5.42
CA ILE A 131 -4.74 -9.26 4.01
C ILE A 131 -5.91 -9.95 3.29
N PRO A 132 -6.74 -9.22 2.54
CA PRO A 132 -7.91 -9.79 1.92
C PRO A 132 -7.54 -10.75 0.79
N THR A 133 -8.20 -11.89 0.72
CA THR A 133 -8.05 -12.90 -0.34
C THR A 133 -9.32 -13.05 -1.20
N THR A 134 -10.41 -12.41 -0.80
CA THR A 134 -11.70 -12.44 -1.50
C THR A 134 -12.28 -11.02 -1.62
N SER A 135 -13.18 -10.82 -2.59
CA SER A 135 -13.86 -9.54 -2.78
C SER A 135 -14.68 -9.12 -1.55
N ASP A 136 -15.30 -10.08 -0.84
CA ASP A 136 -16.07 -9.79 0.38
C ASP A 136 -15.12 -9.34 1.51
N ALA A 137 -13.98 -10.02 1.71
CA ALA A 137 -12.98 -9.61 2.69
C ALA A 137 -12.38 -8.24 2.35
N LEU A 138 -12.18 -7.95 1.06
CA LEU A 138 -11.70 -6.64 0.61
C LEU A 138 -12.74 -5.54 0.89
N LYS A 139 -14.03 -5.79 0.61
CA LYS A 139 -15.11 -4.85 0.96
C LYS A 139 -15.18 -4.60 2.45
N GLU A 140 -15.05 -5.65 3.26
CA GLU A 140 -15.03 -5.55 4.72
C GLU A 140 -13.83 -4.73 5.20
N LEU A 141 -12.63 -4.94 4.65
CA LEU A 141 -11.43 -4.16 4.97
C LEU A 141 -11.62 -2.67 4.68
N TYR A 142 -12.17 -2.31 3.51
CA TYR A 142 -12.51 -0.93 3.18
C TYR A 142 -13.46 -0.31 4.20
N THR A 143 -14.52 -1.04 4.55
CA THR A 143 -15.54 -0.63 5.53
C THR A 143 -14.91 -0.42 6.92
N ASN A 144 -14.07 -1.35 7.36
CA ASN A 144 -13.40 -1.31 8.65
C ASN A 144 -12.37 -0.16 8.73
N LEU A 145 -11.53 0.02 7.71
CA LEU A 145 -10.59 1.15 7.63
C LEU A 145 -11.33 2.49 7.64
N GLY A 146 -12.40 2.62 6.87
CA GLY A 146 -13.25 3.80 6.93
C GLY A 146 -13.82 4.05 8.33
N THR A 147 -14.33 2.99 8.98
CA THR A 147 -14.95 3.06 10.31
C THR A 147 -13.94 3.50 11.38
N VAL A 148 -12.74 2.92 11.43
CA VAL A 148 -11.72 3.28 12.43
C VAL A 148 -11.12 4.66 12.22
N LEU A 149 -11.23 5.23 11.02
CA LEU A 149 -10.66 6.53 10.67
C LEU A 149 -11.67 7.67 10.65
N GLY A 150 -12.97 7.39 10.48
CA GLY A 150 -14.01 8.41 10.32
C GLY A 150 -15.31 8.16 11.11
N GLY A 151 -15.37 7.09 11.91
CA GLY A 151 -16.49 6.82 12.81
C GLY A 151 -17.59 5.93 12.23
N LYS A 152 -18.58 5.62 13.09
CA LYS A 152 -19.66 4.65 12.84
C LYS A 152 -20.50 4.91 11.60
N THR A 153 -20.71 6.15 11.25
CA THR A 153 -21.61 6.55 10.15
C THR A 153 -20.82 7.06 8.97
N ALA A 154 -20.19 8.23 9.09
CA ALA A 154 -19.50 8.87 7.97
C ALA A 154 -18.27 8.08 7.50
N GLY A 155 -17.49 7.55 8.43
CA GLY A 155 -16.31 6.73 8.12
C GLY A 155 -16.69 5.42 7.46
N LYS A 156 -17.67 4.70 8.04
CA LYS A 156 -18.20 3.46 7.47
C LYS A 156 -18.71 3.67 6.04
N GLU A 157 -19.58 4.66 5.84
CA GLU A 157 -20.13 4.99 4.52
C GLU A 157 -19.03 5.36 3.52
N LYS A 158 -17.98 6.07 3.97
CA LYS A 158 -16.85 6.45 3.13
C LYS A 158 -16.03 5.22 2.70
N GLY A 159 -15.83 4.26 3.60
CA GLY A 159 -15.20 2.98 3.26
C GLY A 159 -16.02 2.17 2.25
N GLU A 160 -17.32 1.97 2.51
CA GLU A 160 -18.22 1.26 1.61
C GLU A 160 -18.28 1.89 0.22
N LYS A 161 -18.49 3.20 0.14
CA LYS A 161 -18.49 3.95 -1.12
C LYS A 161 -17.13 3.97 -1.80
N GLY A 162 -16.03 3.95 -1.04
CA GLY A 162 -14.69 3.85 -1.58
C GLY A 162 -14.50 2.54 -2.35
N TYR A 163 -14.89 1.42 -1.77
CA TYR A 163 -14.83 0.13 -2.46
C TYR A 163 -15.72 0.09 -3.71
N GLU A 164 -16.98 0.51 -3.59
CA GLU A 164 -17.92 0.54 -4.71
C GLU A 164 -17.45 1.47 -5.83
N GLY A 165 -16.94 2.66 -5.47
CA GLY A 165 -16.41 3.64 -6.41
C GLY A 165 -15.16 3.14 -7.16
N LEU A 166 -14.26 2.37 -6.49
CA LEU A 166 -13.13 1.74 -7.15
C LEU A 166 -13.59 0.77 -8.24
N LEU A 167 -14.52 -0.12 -7.91
CA LEU A 167 -15.02 -1.11 -8.87
C LEU A 167 -15.77 -0.45 -10.03
N GLU A 168 -16.59 0.57 -9.76
CA GLU A 168 -17.30 1.34 -10.79
C GLU A 168 -16.32 2.03 -11.74
N MET A 169 -15.28 2.66 -11.19
CA MET A 169 -14.27 3.33 -11.98
C MET A 169 -13.48 2.35 -12.85
N LEU A 170 -13.00 1.23 -12.29
CA LEU A 170 -12.31 0.19 -13.05
C LEU A 170 -13.21 -0.38 -14.17
N SER A 171 -14.49 -0.61 -13.87
CA SER A 171 -15.47 -1.03 -14.88
C SER A 171 -15.68 0.00 -15.99
N THR A 172 -15.69 1.28 -15.63
CA THR A 172 -15.83 2.38 -16.60
C THR A 172 -14.59 2.51 -17.47
N MET A 173 -13.39 2.39 -16.91
CA MET A 173 -12.14 2.36 -17.68
C MET A 173 -12.16 1.24 -18.72
N ASN A 174 -12.59 0.05 -18.32
CA ASN A 174 -12.74 -1.10 -19.20
C ASN A 174 -13.65 -0.79 -20.42
N THR A 175 -14.77 -0.13 -20.19
CA THR A 175 -15.75 0.15 -21.28
C THR A 175 -15.36 1.32 -22.17
N ALA A 176 -14.61 2.30 -21.66
CA ALA A 176 -14.27 3.52 -22.38
C ALA A 176 -13.19 3.34 -23.47
N THR A 177 -12.34 2.32 -23.34
CA THR A 177 -11.12 2.21 -24.16
C THR A 177 -11.19 1.19 -25.29
N SER A 178 -12.15 0.28 -25.34
CA SER A 178 -12.09 -0.85 -26.25
C SER A 178 -13.08 -0.82 -27.40
N ASN A 179 -12.71 -0.19 -28.52
CA ASN A 179 -13.30 -0.53 -29.83
C ASN A 179 -12.72 -1.85 -30.39
N VAL A 180 -11.57 -2.32 -29.90
CA VAL A 180 -10.91 -3.57 -30.31
C VAL A 180 -10.28 -4.24 -29.08
N VAL A 181 -10.82 -5.37 -28.67
CA VAL A 181 -10.27 -6.21 -27.61
C VAL A 181 -8.93 -6.78 -28.08
N GLN A 182 -7.89 -6.54 -27.29
CA GLN A 182 -6.54 -7.09 -27.49
C GLN A 182 -6.38 -8.41 -26.72
N THR A 183 -5.41 -9.23 -27.12
CA THR A 183 -4.96 -10.37 -26.31
C THR A 183 -3.79 -9.93 -25.43
N VAL A 184 -3.86 -10.21 -24.13
CA VAL A 184 -2.90 -9.75 -23.15
C VAL A 184 -2.42 -10.89 -22.26
N ALA A 185 -1.22 -10.75 -21.69
CA ALA A 185 -0.73 -11.58 -20.60
C ALA A 185 -0.06 -10.72 -19.53
N TYR A 186 -0.17 -11.13 -18.26
CA TYR A 186 0.68 -10.62 -17.19
C TYR A 186 1.62 -11.73 -16.74
N ILE A 187 2.92 -11.46 -16.69
CA ILE A 187 3.93 -12.48 -16.40
C ILE A 187 4.95 -11.92 -15.42
N TYR A 188 5.33 -12.71 -14.42
CA TYR A 188 6.36 -12.37 -13.44
C TYR A 188 7.18 -13.61 -13.06
N LEU A 189 8.37 -13.42 -12.52
CA LEU A 189 9.16 -14.48 -11.90
C LEU A 189 8.79 -14.62 -10.43
N ASP A 190 8.64 -15.88 -9.98
CA ASP A 190 8.55 -16.18 -8.56
C ASP A 190 9.95 -16.22 -7.91
N GLU A 191 10.00 -16.54 -6.61
CA GLU A 191 11.25 -16.64 -5.83
C GLU A 191 12.21 -17.73 -6.36
N ASN A 192 11.69 -18.70 -7.10
CA ASN A 192 12.46 -19.80 -7.72
C ASN A 192 12.85 -19.48 -9.17
N ASN A 193 12.65 -18.27 -9.65
CA ASN A 193 12.81 -17.82 -11.03
C ASN A 193 11.94 -18.60 -12.03
N GLN A 194 10.76 -19.06 -11.60
CA GLN A 194 9.76 -19.66 -12.48
C GLN A 194 8.84 -18.58 -13.02
N LEU A 195 8.55 -18.63 -14.34
CA LEU A 195 7.57 -17.75 -14.96
C LEU A 195 6.16 -18.09 -14.48
N CYS A 196 5.49 -17.08 -13.96
CA CYS A 196 4.18 -17.17 -13.31
C CYS A 196 3.22 -16.12 -13.85
N THR A 197 1.93 -16.33 -13.59
CA THR A 197 0.84 -15.37 -13.84
C THR A 197 -0.16 -15.38 -12.69
N PHE A 198 -1.16 -14.50 -12.72
CA PHE A 198 -2.24 -14.49 -11.72
C PHE A 198 -3.20 -15.66 -11.91
N VAL A 199 -3.58 -16.29 -10.80
CA VAL A 199 -4.44 -17.48 -10.78
C VAL A 199 -5.90 -17.05 -10.86
N LYS A 200 -6.69 -17.72 -11.71
CA LYS A 200 -8.12 -17.50 -11.83
C LYS A 200 -8.83 -17.57 -10.47
N GLY A 201 -9.60 -16.53 -10.17
CA GLY A 201 -10.34 -16.42 -8.91
C GLY A 201 -9.61 -15.67 -7.81
N SER A 202 -8.31 -15.39 -7.94
CA SER A 202 -7.62 -14.50 -7.01
C SER A 202 -8.02 -13.03 -7.24
N LEU A 203 -7.81 -12.18 -6.24
CA LEU A 203 -8.10 -10.75 -6.38
C LEU A 203 -7.22 -10.09 -7.43
N GLU A 204 -5.92 -10.44 -7.49
CA GLU A 204 -4.97 -9.92 -8.47
C GLU A 204 -5.41 -10.23 -9.90
N TYR A 205 -5.88 -11.48 -10.11
CA TYR A 205 -6.46 -11.88 -11.39
C TYR A 205 -7.69 -11.03 -11.74
N GLN A 206 -8.60 -10.80 -10.78
CA GLN A 206 -9.78 -9.98 -10.99
C GLN A 206 -9.39 -8.54 -11.33
N PHE A 207 -8.47 -7.94 -10.57
CA PHE A 207 -8.01 -6.58 -10.81
C PHE A 207 -7.32 -6.45 -12.17
N PHE A 208 -6.40 -7.36 -12.51
CA PHE A 208 -5.78 -7.34 -13.84
C PHE A 208 -6.82 -7.40 -14.97
N ASN A 209 -7.84 -8.24 -14.84
CA ASN A 209 -8.85 -8.41 -15.90
C ASN A 209 -9.82 -7.21 -16.04
N TYR A 210 -9.83 -6.25 -15.12
CA TYR A 210 -10.52 -4.97 -15.32
C TYR A 210 -9.97 -4.14 -16.50
N ASN A 211 -8.80 -4.50 -17.06
CA ASN A 211 -8.32 -3.91 -18.31
C ASN A 211 -9.21 -4.24 -19.52
N GLY A 212 -10.13 -5.19 -19.41
CA GLY A 212 -11.14 -5.54 -20.41
C GLY A 212 -10.65 -6.26 -21.66
N ASN A 213 -9.37 -6.59 -21.72
CA ASN A 213 -8.78 -7.33 -22.82
C ASN A 213 -8.85 -8.85 -22.58
N SER A 214 -8.59 -9.63 -23.62
CA SER A 214 -8.61 -11.08 -23.53
C SER A 214 -7.31 -11.62 -22.92
N ASN A 215 -7.37 -12.05 -21.67
CA ASN A 215 -6.22 -12.66 -20.99
C ASN A 215 -5.96 -14.07 -21.53
N VAL A 216 -4.76 -14.33 -22.07
CA VAL A 216 -4.38 -15.66 -22.58
C VAL A 216 -4.39 -16.72 -21.49
N PHE A 217 -4.17 -16.32 -20.23
CA PHE A 217 -4.23 -17.19 -19.06
C PHE A 217 -5.58 -17.12 -18.31
N ALA A 218 -6.69 -16.94 -19.03
CA ALA A 218 -8.03 -16.78 -18.43
C ALA A 218 -8.50 -17.99 -17.60
N ASN A 219 -7.91 -19.16 -17.80
CA ASN A 219 -8.26 -20.40 -17.09
C ASN A 219 -7.13 -20.93 -16.20
N GLN A 220 -6.10 -20.12 -15.95
CA GLN A 220 -4.94 -20.52 -15.15
C GLN A 220 -5.34 -20.93 -13.73
N ALA A 221 -5.05 -22.18 -13.37
CA ALA A 221 -5.40 -22.77 -12.08
C ALA A 221 -4.21 -22.80 -11.08
N ALA A 222 -2.98 -22.59 -11.55
CA ALA A 222 -1.76 -22.53 -10.76
C ALA A 222 -0.88 -21.37 -11.24
N PRO A 223 -0.01 -20.79 -10.39
CA PRO A 223 0.79 -19.62 -10.78
C PRO A 223 1.73 -19.88 -11.95
N ALA A 224 2.39 -21.04 -12.00
CA ALA A 224 3.35 -21.39 -13.05
C ALA A 224 2.69 -21.46 -14.43
N ILE A 225 3.23 -20.71 -15.40
CA ILE A 225 2.69 -20.71 -16.76
C ILE A 225 3.16 -21.90 -17.57
N ASN A 226 2.33 -22.31 -18.52
CA ASN A 226 2.74 -23.22 -19.60
C ASN A 226 3.24 -22.38 -20.79
N LEU A 227 4.50 -22.53 -21.18
CA LEU A 227 5.10 -21.79 -22.29
C LEU A 227 4.44 -22.12 -23.64
N ASP A 228 3.97 -23.37 -23.84
CA ASP A 228 3.22 -23.75 -25.03
C ASP A 228 1.87 -23.02 -25.12
N GLU A 229 1.21 -22.79 -23.98
CA GLU A 229 -0.03 -22.01 -23.91
C GLU A 229 0.24 -20.54 -24.22
N LEU A 230 1.31 -19.94 -23.68
CA LEU A 230 1.73 -18.59 -24.02
C LEU A 230 2.04 -18.45 -25.51
N LYS A 231 2.75 -19.40 -26.09
CA LYS A 231 3.10 -19.43 -27.51
C LYS A 231 1.86 -19.58 -28.40
N LEU A 232 0.96 -20.50 -28.05
CA LEU A 232 -0.29 -20.72 -28.78
C LEU A 232 -1.22 -19.50 -28.70
N GLY A 233 -1.33 -18.89 -27.51
CA GLY A 233 -2.14 -17.70 -27.28
C GLY A 233 -1.55 -16.45 -27.91
N SER A 234 -0.25 -16.43 -28.13
CA SER A 234 0.53 -15.37 -28.78
C SER A 234 -0.05 -13.97 -28.52
N PRO A 235 -0.01 -13.47 -27.24
CA PRO A 235 -0.66 -12.23 -26.88
C PRO A 235 -0.13 -11.05 -27.69
N ASN A 236 -0.98 -10.06 -27.93
CA ASN A 236 -0.59 -8.82 -28.59
C ASN A 236 0.23 -7.91 -27.63
N PHE A 237 0.00 -8.05 -26.33
CA PHE A 237 0.70 -7.29 -25.29
C PHE A 237 1.09 -8.20 -24.11
N ILE A 238 2.30 -8.00 -23.60
CA ILE A 238 2.76 -8.63 -22.36
C ILE A 238 3.08 -7.54 -21.33
N PHE A 239 2.47 -7.64 -20.15
CA PHE A 239 2.80 -6.84 -18.97
C PHE A 239 3.64 -7.68 -18.02
N TYR A 240 4.61 -7.07 -17.36
CA TYR A 240 5.58 -7.78 -16.52
C TYR A 240 5.94 -6.93 -15.27
N ASP A 241 6.41 -7.60 -14.21
CA ASP A 241 6.71 -6.93 -12.93
C ASP A 241 7.99 -6.10 -12.99
N ASN A 242 9.08 -6.67 -13.50
CA ASN A 242 10.39 -6.04 -13.52
C ASN A 242 11.25 -6.52 -14.71
N ASP A 243 12.37 -5.84 -14.94
CA ASP A 243 13.26 -6.13 -16.08
C ASP A 243 13.80 -7.56 -16.14
N LYS A 244 13.91 -8.26 -14.99
CA LYS A 244 14.36 -9.68 -14.98
C LYS A 244 13.31 -10.57 -15.63
N ASP A 245 12.03 -10.27 -15.44
CA ASP A 245 10.93 -11.04 -16.03
C ASP A 245 10.97 -10.93 -17.55
N LEU A 246 11.13 -9.71 -18.06
CA LEU A 246 11.23 -9.47 -19.50
C LEU A 246 12.50 -10.12 -20.07
N ALA A 247 13.62 -10.06 -19.35
CA ALA A 247 14.86 -10.70 -19.77
C ALA A 247 14.70 -12.23 -19.84
N ALA A 248 14.03 -12.86 -18.88
CA ALA A 248 13.75 -14.29 -18.89
C ALA A 248 12.86 -14.70 -20.08
N LEU A 249 11.79 -13.92 -20.36
CA LEU A 249 10.94 -14.15 -21.52
C LEU A 249 11.70 -14.06 -22.85
N LYS A 250 12.57 -13.05 -23.00
CA LYS A 250 13.34 -12.84 -24.24
C LYS A 250 14.48 -13.86 -24.41
N ALA A 251 14.97 -14.43 -23.32
CA ALA A 251 16.02 -15.47 -23.38
C ALA A 251 15.50 -16.84 -23.80
N ASP A 252 14.21 -17.10 -23.62
CA ASP A 252 13.61 -18.39 -23.94
C ASP A 252 13.30 -18.51 -25.44
N GLN A 253 14.13 -19.30 -26.15
CA GLN A 253 13.98 -19.50 -27.60
C GLN A 253 12.68 -20.20 -27.99
N SER A 254 12.02 -20.92 -27.08
CA SER A 254 10.72 -21.55 -27.34
C SER A 254 9.63 -20.50 -27.58
N LEU A 255 9.80 -19.29 -27.08
CA LEU A 255 8.87 -18.16 -27.22
C LEU A 255 9.10 -17.33 -28.49
N ALA A 256 10.05 -17.73 -29.36
CA ALA A 256 10.20 -17.09 -30.66
C ALA A 256 8.87 -17.15 -31.45
N GLY A 257 8.49 -16.02 -32.05
CA GLY A 257 7.21 -15.86 -32.77
C GLY A 257 6.02 -15.46 -31.90
N VAL A 258 6.18 -15.27 -30.56
CA VAL A 258 5.15 -14.65 -29.73
C VAL A 258 5.01 -13.18 -30.12
N ASN A 259 3.81 -12.78 -30.53
CA ASN A 259 3.55 -11.48 -31.16
C ASN A 259 4.04 -10.29 -30.33
N ALA A 260 3.75 -10.26 -29.02
CA ALA A 260 4.16 -9.18 -28.14
C ALA A 260 5.69 -9.05 -28.03
N LEU A 261 6.44 -10.16 -28.08
CA LEU A 261 7.89 -10.15 -27.98
C LEU A 261 8.53 -9.68 -29.32
N GLU A 262 8.01 -10.17 -30.45
CA GLU A 262 8.48 -9.76 -31.79
C GLU A 262 8.21 -8.28 -32.08
N SER A 263 7.03 -7.79 -31.66
CA SER A 263 6.61 -6.40 -31.88
C SER A 263 7.12 -5.44 -30.80
N ASN A 264 7.79 -5.96 -29.77
CA ASN A 264 8.20 -5.19 -28.59
C ASN A 264 7.02 -4.49 -27.87
N HIS A 265 5.84 -5.11 -27.90
CA HIS A 265 4.65 -4.66 -27.17
C HIS A 265 4.66 -5.19 -25.73
N THR A 266 5.64 -4.73 -24.98
CA THR A 266 5.86 -5.14 -23.59
C THR A 266 5.95 -3.91 -22.68
N CYS A 267 5.27 -3.94 -21.53
CA CYS A 267 5.23 -2.81 -20.61
C CYS A 267 5.38 -3.29 -19.17
N GLN A 268 6.23 -2.61 -18.41
CA GLN A 268 6.40 -2.88 -17.00
C GLN A 268 5.22 -2.29 -16.21
N ILE A 269 4.58 -3.14 -15.42
CA ILE A 269 3.56 -2.78 -14.42
C ILE A 269 3.90 -3.54 -13.14
N PRO A 270 4.28 -2.89 -12.05
CA PRO A 270 4.68 -3.59 -10.83
C PRO A 270 3.60 -4.53 -10.31
N LYS A 271 3.94 -5.80 -10.06
CA LYS A 271 3.02 -6.84 -9.55
C LYS A 271 2.27 -6.39 -8.31
N LYS A 272 2.96 -5.75 -7.38
CA LYS A 272 2.39 -5.26 -6.14
C LYS A 272 1.26 -4.24 -6.33
N SER A 273 1.16 -3.57 -7.47
CA SER A 273 0.04 -2.68 -7.76
C SER A 273 -1.30 -3.40 -7.75
N PHE A 274 -1.33 -4.68 -8.18
CA PHE A 274 -2.55 -5.50 -8.19
C PHE A 274 -2.87 -6.11 -6.82
N PHE A 275 -1.93 -6.09 -5.87
CA PHE A 275 -2.11 -6.59 -4.50
C PHE A 275 -2.49 -5.49 -3.50
N ARG A 276 -2.42 -4.22 -3.89
CA ARG A 276 -2.71 -3.08 -3.02
C ARG A 276 -4.17 -2.65 -3.01
N TYR A 277 -4.92 -3.02 -4.05
CA TYR A 277 -6.38 -2.91 -4.15
C TYR A 277 -6.98 -1.51 -3.93
N GLY A 278 -6.23 -0.45 -4.24
CA GLY A 278 -6.67 0.93 -4.12
C GLY A 278 -6.10 1.81 -5.25
N LYS A 279 -5.46 2.91 -4.89
CA LYS A 279 -4.85 3.88 -5.83
C LYS A 279 -3.86 3.24 -6.80
N SER A 280 -3.05 2.28 -6.31
CA SER A 280 -2.06 1.59 -7.13
C SER A 280 -2.70 0.69 -8.17
N ALA A 281 -3.78 -0.01 -7.82
CA ALA A 281 -4.51 -0.86 -8.76
C ALA A 281 -5.22 -0.04 -9.85
N GLU A 282 -5.86 1.06 -9.46
CA GLU A 282 -6.42 2.03 -10.41
C GLU A 282 -5.39 2.52 -11.41
N GLN A 283 -4.24 2.96 -10.91
CA GLN A 283 -3.16 3.47 -11.76
C GLN A 283 -2.61 2.38 -12.69
N ALA A 284 -2.45 1.14 -12.21
CA ALA A 284 -1.98 0.03 -13.04
C ALA A 284 -2.90 -0.25 -14.23
N ILE A 285 -4.22 -0.25 -14.00
CA ILE A 285 -5.20 -0.43 -15.08
C ILE A 285 -5.17 0.74 -16.06
N PHE A 286 -5.08 1.97 -15.55
CA PHE A 286 -4.93 3.16 -16.40
C PHE A 286 -3.67 3.07 -17.28
N ASP A 287 -2.54 2.67 -16.71
CA ASP A 287 -1.27 2.56 -17.44
C ASP A 287 -1.32 1.47 -18.52
N ILE A 288 -1.94 0.31 -18.22
CA ILE A 288 -2.20 -0.76 -19.20
C ILE A 288 -3.00 -0.23 -20.39
N LEU A 289 -4.14 0.40 -20.11
CA LEU A 289 -5.05 0.88 -21.16
C LEU A 289 -4.40 1.98 -22.00
N ASN A 290 -3.70 2.90 -21.35
CA ASN A 290 -2.98 3.98 -22.01
C ASN A 290 -1.82 3.46 -22.90
N TYR A 291 -1.09 2.44 -22.43
CA TYR A 291 -0.04 1.80 -23.22
C TYR A 291 -0.61 1.12 -24.47
N ILE A 292 -1.68 0.34 -24.31
CA ILE A 292 -2.37 -0.32 -25.43
C ILE A 292 -2.87 0.72 -26.44
N GLU A 293 -3.52 1.78 -25.97
CA GLU A 293 -4.08 2.83 -26.83
C GLU A 293 -2.99 3.54 -27.64
N LYS A 294 -1.91 3.95 -27.01
CA LYS A 294 -0.78 4.63 -27.66
C LYS A 294 -0.10 3.74 -28.68
N THR A 295 0.13 2.47 -28.33
CA THR A 295 0.78 1.50 -29.21
C THR A 295 -0.08 1.20 -30.43
N THR A 296 -1.38 1.04 -30.27
CA THR A 296 -2.30 0.72 -31.39
C THR A 296 -2.60 1.92 -32.27
N LYS A 297 -2.58 3.14 -31.76
CA LYS A 297 -2.80 4.38 -32.52
C LYS A 297 -1.53 4.94 -33.16
N GLY A 298 -0.34 4.37 -32.89
CA GLY A 298 0.92 4.81 -33.44
C GLY A 298 1.40 6.17 -32.89
N THR A 299 0.95 6.58 -31.72
CA THR A 299 1.48 7.77 -31.03
C THR A 299 2.80 7.41 -30.33
N PRO A 300 3.85 8.25 -30.44
CA PRO A 300 5.13 7.97 -29.78
C PRO A 300 4.95 7.79 -28.27
N ASP A 301 5.61 6.79 -27.72
CA ASP A 301 5.64 6.50 -26.30
C ASP A 301 6.37 7.64 -25.53
N SER A 302 5.61 8.57 -24.96
CA SER A 302 6.17 9.65 -24.14
C SER A 302 5.67 9.65 -22.71
N ALA A 303 4.95 8.62 -22.27
CA ALA A 303 4.32 8.63 -20.95
C ALA A 303 4.10 7.24 -20.31
N THR A 304 4.93 6.24 -20.61
CA THR A 304 5.05 5.12 -19.66
C THR A 304 5.76 5.64 -18.42
N ARG A 305 5.15 5.46 -17.26
CA ARG A 305 5.78 5.75 -15.98
C ARG A 305 7.04 4.89 -15.87
N ASP A 306 8.18 5.52 -15.57
CA ASP A 306 9.38 4.77 -15.22
C ASP A 306 9.22 4.25 -13.79
N TYR A 307 8.96 2.96 -13.66
CA TYR A 307 8.90 2.27 -12.37
C TYR A 307 10.27 1.83 -11.86
N SER A 308 11.37 2.18 -12.55
CA SER A 308 12.71 1.95 -12.03
C SER A 308 12.87 2.79 -10.76
N VAL A 309 13.06 2.13 -9.63
CA VAL A 309 13.42 2.79 -8.38
C VAL A 309 14.76 3.47 -8.60
N PRO A 310 14.90 4.80 -8.39
CA PRO A 310 16.21 5.42 -8.42
C PRO A 310 17.07 4.67 -7.40
N ALA A 311 18.20 4.14 -7.85
CA ALA A 311 19.17 3.53 -6.94
C ALA A 311 19.46 4.55 -5.84
N THR A 312 19.08 4.23 -4.62
CA THR A 312 19.35 5.05 -3.44
C THR A 312 20.87 5.09 -3.32
N THR A 313 21.49 6.12 -3.87
CA THR A 313 22.85 6.48 -3.52
C THR A 313 22.81 6.83 -2.04
N ALA A 314 23.27 5.90 -1.22
CA ALA A 314 23.60 6.17 0.16
C ALA A 314 24.69 7.22 0.18
N GLU A 315 24.34 8.48 0.14
CA GLU A 315 25.23 9.55 0.53
C GLU A 315 25.37 9.55 2.05
N THR A 316 26.39 8.81 2.48
CA THR A 316 26.96 8.97 3.82
C THR A 316 27.60 10.36 3.89
N THR A 317 26.87 11.32 4.44
CA THR A 317 27.50 12.57 4.90
C THR A 317 26.79 13.04 6.16
N ALA A 318 27.02 12.32 7.26
CA ALA A 318 26.82 12.87 8.59
C ALA A 318 28.13 13.55 9.01
N ALA A 319 28.22 14.85 8.85
CA ALA A 319 29.21 15.67 9.53
C ALA A 319 28.78 15.80 10.99
N ALA A 320 29.50 15.11 11.89
CA ALA A 320 29.37 15.30 13.32
C ALA A 320 29.91 16.67 13.73
N PRO A 321 29.28 17.40 14.67
CA PRO A 321 29.85 18.59 15.26
C PRO A 321 31.00 18.22 16.21
N ALA A 322 32.09 18.96 16.12
CA ALA A 322 33.30 18.85 16.92
C ALA A 322 32.99 18.90 18.41
N ALA A 323 33.37 17.85 19.14
CA ALA A 323 33.42 17.86 20.58
C ALA A 323 34.80 18.33 21.04
N THR A 324 34.76 19.29 21.90
CA THR A 324 35.87 19.94 22.62
C THR A 324 36.63 18.94 23.52
N GLU A 325 37.96 18.97 23.42
CA GLU A 325 38.88 18.22 24.27
C GLU A 325 38.74 18.52 25.78
N ALA A 326 38.84 17.48 26.60
CA ALA A 326 39.37 17.56 27.98
C ALA A 326 40.02 16.23 28.38
N PRO A 327 41.00 16.20 29.30
CA PRO A 327 42.26 15.53 29.10
C PRO A 327 42.41 14.14 29.72
N ALA A 328 43.48 13.46 29.30
CA ALA A 328 43.89 12.12 29.63
C ALA A 328 44.03 11.80 31.13
N ALA A 329 43.66 10.57 31.52
CA ALA A 329 44.21 9.85 32.64
C ALA A 329 44.50 8.38 32.28
N ASN A 330 45.71 8.02 32.52
CA ASN A 330 46.47 6.81 32.26
C ASN A 330 46.06 5.67 33.19
N SER A 331 45.94 4.41 32.72
CA SER A 331 46.42 3.22 33.48
C SER A 331 46.11 1.91 32.77
N ALA A 332 47.17 1.25 32.31
CA ALA A 332 47.52 -0.18 32.35
C ALA A 332 46.50 -1.29 32.09
N ALA A 333 46.84 -2.10 31.08
CA ALA A 333 46.37 -3.50 30.88
C ALA A 333 47.06 -4.45 31.93
N PRO A 334 46.55 -5.71 32.10
CA PRO A 334 47.20 -6.76 31.35
C PRO A 334 46.30 -7.89 30.78
N ALA A 335 46.97 -8.69 29.97
CA ALA A 335 46.61 -9.80 29.10
C ALA A 335 46.05 -11.09 29.76
N GLY A 336 45.45 -11.93 28.91
CA GLY A 336 45.24 -13.37 29.13
C GLY A 336 44.06 -13.89 28.30
N ALA A 337 44.22 -14.44 27.21
CA ALA A 337 44.47 -15.73 26.58
C ALA A 337 43.26 -16.73 26.58
N SER A 338 43.10 -17.32 25.38
CA SER A 338 42.67 -18.65 24.95
C SER A 338 41.18 -18.93 24.70
N SER A 339 40.81 -19.07 23.44
CA SER A 339 40.47 -20.27 22.62
C SER A 339 39.49 -21.29 23.23
N GLN A 340 38.38 -21.56 22.55
CA GLN A 340 38.07 -22.84 21.91
C GLN A 340 36.78 -22.82 21.11
N ASN A 341 36.85 -23.46 19.93
CA ASN A 341 35.75 -23.87 19.05
C ASN A 341 34.83 -24.85 19.76
N ASP A 342 33.54 -24.83 19.46
CA ASP A 342 32.80 -26.08 19.33
C ASP A 342 31.66 -25.95 18.30
N SER A 343 31.71 -26.87 17.35
CA SER A 343 30.75 -27.12 16.27
C SER A 343 29.64 -28.03 16.80
N GLY A 344 28.39 -27.59 16.63
CA GLY A 344 27.19 -28.39 16.95
C GLY A 344 26.25 -28.45 15.78
N GLU A 345 26.36 -29.47 14.94
CA GLU A 345 25.34 -29.92 13.98
C GLU A 345 24.08 -30.37 14.74
N ILE A 346 22.93 -29.89 14.29
CA ILE A 346 21.63 -30.49 14.68
C ILE A 346 20.96 -31.07 13.46
N ASN A 347 20.93 -32.43 13.42
CA ASN A 347 20.18 -33.25 12.50
C ASN A 347 18.68 -33.25 12.86
N TYR A 348 17.81 -33.00 11.92
CA TYR A 348 16.39 -33.33 12.01
C TYR A 348 16.06 -34.56 11.16
N THR A 349 15.71 -35.65 11.83
CA THR A 349 15.06 -36.84 11.25
C THR A 349 13.56 -36.57 11.17
N VAL A 350 12.99 -36.82 9.98
CA VAL A 350 11.54 -36.89 9.74
C VAL A 350 11.12 -38.33 9.89
N GLU A 351 10.16 -38.62 10.75
CA GLU A 351 9.39 -39.86 10.76
C GLU A 351 7.88 -39.57 10.72
N GLY A 352 7.19 -40.30 9.82
CA GLY A 352 5.79 -40.65 9.88
C GLY A 352 4.83 -39.79 9.06
#